data_495d0fd5a54426a63b33a7fb7c7f044b
#
_entry.id   495d0fd5a54426a63b33a7fb7c7f044b
#
_cell.length_a   1.000
_cell.length_b   1.000
_cell.length_c   1.000
_cell.angle_alpha   90.00
_cell.angle_beta   90.00
_cell.angle_gamma   90.00
#
_symmetry.space_group_name_H-M   'P 1'
#
loop_
_entity.id
_entity.type
_entity.pdbx_description
1 polymer ?
#
loop_
_entity_poly.entity_id
_entity_poly.type
_entity_poly.pdbx_seq_one_letter_code
_entity_poly.pdbx_strand_id
1 'polypeptide(L)'
;MEHQSESINHYQQALKAGRKAHRQNVQQGNYPFLQVLDEILTDNMTAGEVHLGLIEVPIDKIVGTKSRGRTNAFASNFMPLLPADSEFGHKWCQLCDAHLGDEGIRDPISCYEYLGRFYVQEGNKRVSVLKYFEAATIPGYVIRILPVYTPTTEIQCYYEFVHYYPLTKLYQLLFTQPGSFPKLQAALGYETDHVWTNDERRHFASAFYRFENAFRKLEGETLAATSADALLVWLRVFPFSRICEMSASELTRSIQSVWQDIKSLGSADPI
;
A
#
# COMPACT_ATOMS: atom_id res chain seq x y z
N MET A 1 18.75 27.50 12.45
CA MET A 1 20.04 26.82 12.15
C MET A 1 20.05 25.37 12.61
N GLU A 2 19.51 25.01 13.80
CA GLU A 2 19.46 23.61 14.25
C GLU A 2 18.63 22.69 13.33
N HIS A 3 17.43 23.08 12.93
CA HIS A 3 16.55 22.30 12.04
C HIS A 3 17.18 22.02 10.65
N GLN A 4 17.92 22.96 10.07
CA GLN A 4 18.60 22.77 8.79
C GLN A 4 19.71 21.73 8.84
N SER A 5 20.33 21.51 9.99
CA SER A 5 21.31 20.43 10.20
C SER A 5 20.63 19.07 10.32
N GLU A 6 19.43 19.01 10.87
CA GLU A 6 18.66 17.81 11.10
C GLU A 6 18.09 17.22 9.80
N SER A 7 17.44 18.04 8.97
CA SER A 7 16.90 17.61 7.67
C SER A 7 18.00 17.13 6.70
N ILE A 8 19.20 17.73 6.74
CA ILE A 8 20.35 17.25 5.95
C ILE A 8 20.78 15.86 6.41
N ASN A 9 20.79 15.59 7.71
CA ASN A 9 21.10 14.27 8.25
C ASN A 9 20.07 13.22 7.82
N HIS A 10 18.76 13.56 7.87
CA HIS A 10 17.70 12.71 7.36
C HIS A 10 17.85 12.44 5.87
N TYR A 11 18.16 13.48 5.08
CA TYR A 11 18.42 13.31 3.66
C TYR A 11 19.57 12.34 3.37
N GLN A 12 20.67 12.45 4.10
CA GLN A 12 21.83 11.55 3.94
C GLN A 12 21.47 10.10 4.27
N GLN A 13 20.65 9.87 5.29
CA GLN A 13 20.16 8.54 5.63
C GLN A 13 19.22 8.00 4.53
N ALA A 14 18.28 8.82 4.06
CA ALA A 14 17.40 8.49 2.95
C ALA A 14 18.19 8.18 1.67
N LEU A 15 19.20 8.99 1.33
CA LEU A 15 20.11 8.77 0.19
C LEU A 15 20.87 7.44 0.31
N LYS A 16 21.35 7.11 1.50
CA LYS A 16 22.02 5.82 1.78
C LYS A 16 21.05 4.65 1.58
N ALA A 17 19.81 4.78 2.06
CA ALA A 17 18.76 3.78 1.87
C ALA A 17 18.38 3.63 0.38
N GLY A 18 18.26 4.73 -0.36
CA GLY A 18 18.02 4.70 -1.81
C GLY A 18 19.13 4.00 -2.59
N ARG A 19 20.37 4.36 -2.32
CA ARG A 19 21.55 3.73 -2.95
C ARG A 19 21.66 2.24 -2.61
N LYS A 20 21.28 1.85 -1.41
CA LYS A 20 21.24 0.43 -1.01
C LYS A 20 20.17 -0.32 -1.80
N ALA A 21 18.94 0.19 -1.85
CA ALA A 21 17.85 -0.43 -2.58
C ALA A 21 18.16 -0.53 -4.08
N HIS A 22 18.69 0.54 -4.69
CA HIS A 22 19.11 0.54 -6.09
C HIS A 22 20.13 -0.57 -6.37
N ARG A 23 21.20 -0.67 -5.56
CA ARG A 23 22.23 -1.71 -5.76
C ARG A 23 21.67 -3.11 -5.59
N GLN A 24 20.82 -3.34 -4.60
CA GLN A 24 20.18 -4.64 -4.38
C GLN A 24 19.35 -5.06 -5.58
N ASN A 25 18.51 -4.16 -6.12
CA ASN A 25 17.72 -4.46 -7.32
C ASN A 25 18.60 -4.77 -8.53
N VAL A 26 19.65 -3.98 -8.79
CA VAL A 26 20.59 -4.25 -9.88
C VAL A 26 21.25 -5.63 -9.73
N GLN A 27 21.68 -5.99 -8.52
CA GLN A 27 22.30 -7.29 -8.25
C GLN A 27 21.33 -8.47 -8.46
N GLN A 28 20.04 -8.25 -8.20
CA GLN A 28 18.99 -9.25 -8.37
C GLN A 28 18.40 -9.28 -9.80
N GLY A 29 18.86 -8.39 -10.70
CA GLY A 29 18.30 -8.25 -12.04
C GLY A 29 16.93 -7.56 -12.08
N ASN A 30 16.51 -6.91 -10.98
CA ASN A 30 15.26 -6.17 -10.88
C ASN A 30 15.43 -4.72 -11.36
N TYR A 31 14.31 -4.10 -11.78
CA TYR A 31 14.31 -2.68 -12.15
C TYR A 31 14.59 -1.80 -10.92
N PRO A 32 15.65 -0.95 -10.94
CA PRO A 32 16.13 -0.30 -9.73
C PRO A 32 15.44 1.03 -9.39
N PHE A 33 14.62 1.56 -10.30
CA PHE A 33 13.93 2.85 -10.18
C PHE A 33 12.44 2.67 -9.89
N LEU A 34 11.70 3.78 -9.80
CA LEU A 34 10.24 3.77 -9.68
C LEU A 34 9.60 3.11 -10.90
N GLN A 35 8.58 2.30 -10.67
CA GLN A 35 7.72 1.80 -11.74
C GLN A 35 7.02 2.97 -12.45
N VAL A 36 6.82 2.85 -13.74
CA VAL A 36 6.17 3.87 -14.57
C VAL A 36 4.86 3.32 -15.10
N LEU A 37 3.75 3.93 -14.72
CA LEU A 37 2.43 3.46 -15.12
C LEU A 37 2.23 3.49 -16.64
N ASP A 38 2.72 4.54 -17.32
CA ASP A 38 2.64 4.65 -18.79
C ASP A 38 3.41 3.55 -19.53
N GLU A 39 4.33 2.85 -18.87
CA GLU A 39 5.06 1.71 -19.43
C GLU A 39 4.38 0.37 -19.12
N ILE A 40 3.54 0.34 -18.07
CA ILE A 40 2.75 -0.84 -17.70
C ILE A 40 1.48 -0.90 -18.55
N LEU A 41 0.84 0.26 -18.76
CA LEU A 41 -0.37 0.38 -19.57
C LEU A 41 -0.01 0.38 -21.06
N THR A 42 -0.42 -0.66 -21.76
CA THR A 42 -0.39 -0.72 -23.22
C THR A 42 -1.76 -0.39 -23.80
N ASP A 43 -1.81 -0.14 -25.11
CA ASP A 43 -3.07 0.09 -25.82
C ASP A 43 -4.06 -1.06 -25.55
N ASN A 44 -5.33 -0.71 -25.34
CA ASN A 44 -6.43 -1.63 -25.06
C ASN A 44 -6.43 -2.34 -23.68
N MET A 45 -5.57 -1.96 -22.73
CA MET A 45 -5.63 -2.52 -21.37
C MET A 45 -6.63 -1.82 -20.44
N THR A 46 -7.15 -0.67 -20.83
CA THR A 46 -8.01 0.17 -19.98
C THR A 46 -9.43 0.24 -20.50
N ALA A 47 -10.41 0.12 -19.59
CA ALA A 47 -11.84 0.25 -19.90
C ALA A 47 -12.40 1.66 -19.59
N GLY A 48 -11.61 2.51 -18.94
CA GLY A 48 -12.00 3.87 -18.58
C GLY A 48 -11.36 4.37 -17.30
N GLU A 49 -11.75 5.57 -16.89
CA GLU A 49 -11.25 6.25 -15.70
C GLU A 49 -12.40 6.65 -14.78
N VAL A 50 -12.15 6.59 -13.46
CA VAL A 50 -13.08 7.03 -12.43
C VAL A 50 -12.37 8.01 -11.50
N HIS A 51 -12.89 9.23 -11.39
CA HIS A 51 -12.37 10.22 -10.44
C HIS A 51 -12.87 9.91 -9.03
N LEU A 52 -11.96 9.54 -8.14
CA LEU A 52 -12.27 9.25 -6.73
C LEU A 52 -12.30 10.52 -5.86
N GLY A 53 -11.79 11.64 -6.38
CA GLY A 53 -11.62 12.88 -5.61
C GLY A 53 -10.47 12.80 -4.62
N LEU A 54 -10.58 13.57 -3.52
CA LEU A 54 -9.60 13.60 -2.45
C LEU A 54 -9.85 12.41 -1.51
N ILE A 55 -8.84 11.56 -1.35
CA ILE A 55 -8.84 10.43 -0.43
C ILE A 55 -7.52 10.33 0.35
N GLU A 56 -7.53 9.59 1.44
CA GLU A 56 -6.31 9.18 2.15
C GLU A 56 -5.67 8.00 1.42
N VAL A 57 -4.56 8.27 0.73
CA VAL A 57 -3.82 7.26 -0.04
C VAL A 57 -2.86 6.51 0.88
N PRO A 58 -2.96 5.17 1.02
CA PRO A 58 -2.01 4.39 1.78
C PRO A 58 -0.61 4.47 1.18
N ILE A 59 0.38 4.89 1.98
CA ILE A 59 1.75 5.14 1.51
C ILE A 59 2.45 3.86 1.04
N ASP A 60 2.16 2.73 1.65
CA ASP A 60 2.69 1.41 1.28
C ASP A 60 2.22 0.95 -0.11
N LYS A 61 1.02 1.38 -0.53
CA LYS A 61 0.45 1.06 -1.85
C LYS A 61 0.95 1.97 -2.98
N ILE A 62 1.71 3.02 -2.68
CA ILE A 62 2.33 3.88 -3.69
C ILE A 62 3.62 3.19 -4.17
N VAL A 63 3.62 2.73 -5.42
CA VAL A 63 4.70 1.89 -5.98
C VAL A 63 5.48 2.56 -7.10
N GLY A 64 4.97 3.66 -7.67
CA GLY A 64 5.60 4.26 -8.85
C GLY A 64 5.12 5.67 -9.18
N THR A 65 5.46 6.09 -10.37
CA THR A 65 5.08 7.38 -10.95
C THR A 65 4.27 7.18 -12.24
N LYS A 66 3.45 8.18 -12.60
CA LYS A 66 2.64 8.12 -13.83
C LYS A 66 3.51 8.07 -15.07
N SER A 67 4.50 8.96 -15.16
CA SER A 67 5.35 9.10 -16.35
C SER A 67 6.84 9.08 -16.00
N ARG A 68 7.68 8.85 -16.99
CA ARG A 68 9.14 8.63 -16.85
C ARG A 68 9.94 9.86 -16.36
N GLY A 69 9.40 11.06 -16.34
CA GLY A 69 10.08 12.35 -16.26
C GLY A 69 11.29 12.48 -15.32
N ARG A 70 11.25 11.98 -14.06
CA ARG A 70 12.35 12.07 -13.08
C ARG A 70 12.55 10.77 -12.29
N THR A 71 12.31 9.63 -12.92
CA THR A 71 12.43 8.31 -12.27
C THR A 71 13.82 8.06 -11.71
N ASN A 72 14.87 8.52 -12.39
CA ASN A 72 16.28 8.39 -11.98
C ASN A 72 16.66 9.19 -10.73
N ALA A 73 15.78 10.07 -10.24
CA ALA A 73 15.99 10.78 -8.97
C ALA A 73 15.67 9.93 -7.75
N PHE A 74 14.96 8.81 -7.92
CA PHE A 74 14.51 7.92 -6.87
C PHE A 74 14.88 6.46 -7.14
N ALA A 75 15.21 5.73 -6.08
CA ALA A 75 15.22 4.27 -6.13
C ALA A 75 13.78 3.71 -6.09
N SER A 76 13.62 2.42 -6.33
CA SER A 76 12.32 1.73 -6.33
C SER A 76 11.50 1.90 -5.05
N ASN A 77 12.16 2.17 -3.93
CA ASN A 77 11.55 2.47 -2.63
C ASN A 77 11.23 3.95 -2.39
N PHE A 78 11.25 4.79 -3.43
CA PHE A 78 11.09 6.26 -3.36
C PHE A 78 12.21 7.02 -2.63
N MET A 79 13.25 6.36 -2.14
CA MET A 79 14.36 7.08 -1.52
C MET A 79 15.22 7.78 -2.57
N PRO A 80 15.81 8.96 -2.22
CA PRO A 80 16.56 9.77 -3.16
C PRO A 80 17.84 9.08 -3.65
N LEU A 81 18.25 9.42 -4.88
CA LEU A 81 19.54 9.00 -5.48
C LEU A 81 20.45 10.18 -5.80
N LEU A 82 19.92 11.40 -5.83
CA LEU A 82 20.67 12.62 -6.17
C LEU A 82 21.46 13.15 -4.96
N PRO A 83 22.51 13.97 -5.18
CA PRO A 83 23.28 14.58 -4.09
C PRO A 83 22.45 15.54 -3.22
N ALA A 84 22.86 15.73 -1.96
CA ALA A 84 22.17 16.59 -1.00
C ALA A 84 22.23 18.09 -1.38
N ASP A 85 23.30 18.51 -2.03
CA ASP A 85 23.54 19.88 -2.54
C ASP A 85 22.83 20.20 -3.86
N SER A 86 22.08 19.24 -4.42
CA SER A 86 21.25 19.45 -5.60
C SER A 86 19.97 20.24 -5.27
N GLU A 87 19.36 20.88 -6.26
CA GLU A 87 18.02 21.47 -6.13
C GLU A 87 16.99 20.47 -5.58
N PHE A 88 17.13 19.22 -5.98
CA PHE A 88 16.30 18.14 -5.49
C PHE A 88 16.48 17.93 -3.97
N GLY A 89 17.73 17.84 -3.51
CA GLY A 89 18.08 17.65 -2.11
C GLY A 89 17.57 18.79 -1.24
N HIS A 90 17.79 20.05 -1.68
CA HIS A 90 17.26 21.21 -0.96
C HIS A 90 15.75 21.18 -0.80
N LYS A 91 14.99 20.87 -1.90
CA LYS A 91 13.52 20.76 -1.83
C LYS A 91 13.05 19.60 -0.96
N TRP A 92 13.79 18.48 -0.93
CA TRP A 92 13.48 17.37 -0.05
C TRP A 92 13.70 17.74 1.43
N CYS A 93 14.80 18.44 1.75
CA CYS A 93 15.06 18.93 3.11
C CYS A 93 13.99 19.94 3.57
N GLN A 94 13.54 20.83 2.70
CA GLN A 94 12.44 21.75 3.03
C GLN A 94 11.14 21.01 3.39
N LEU A 95 10.80 19.93 2.65
CA LEU A 95 9.65 19.10 2.97
C LEU A 95 9.86 18.29 4.26
N CYS A 96 11.08 17.86 4.54
CA CYS A 96 11.46 17.21 5.80
C CYS A 96 11.28 18.17 6.98
N ASP A 97 11.77 19.42 6.86
CA ASP A 97 11.59 20.46 7.88
C ASP A 97 10.08 20.74 8.13
N ALA A 98 9.28 20.84 7.07
CA ALA A 98 7.83 21.01 7.18
C ALA A 98 7.16 19.81 7.87
N HIS A 99 7.62 18.59 7.58
CA HIS A 99 7.09 17.37 8.22
C HIS A 99 7.42 17.28 9.71
N LEU A 100 8.62 17.69 10.10
CA LEU A 100 9.08 17.68 11.50
C LEU A 100 8.52 18.88 12.30
N GLY A 101 8.11 19.94 11.61
CA GLY A 101 7.49 21.11 12.22
C GLY A 101 5.98 20.93 12.46
N ASP A 102 5.37 21.96 13.03
CA ASP A 102 3.93 21.96 13.38
C ASP A 102 3.00 21.93 12.16
N GLU A 103 3.47 22.35 10.99
CA GLU A 103 2.64 22.42 9.78
C GLU A 103 2.38 21.05 9.16
N GLY A 104 3.35 20.15 9.20
CA GLY A 104 3.31 18.86 8.52
C GLY A 104 3.26 18.99 6.99
N ILE A 105 3.23 17.85 6.28
CA ILE A 105 2.99 17.82 4.84
C ILE A 105 1.49 17.62 4.62
N ARG A 106 0.77 18.70 4.29
CA ARG A 106 -0.69 18.71 4.12
C ARG A 106 -1.15 18.77 2.67
N ASP A 107 -0.29 19.25 1.77
CA ASP A 107 -0.64 19.39 0.35
C ASP A 107 -0.94 18.05 -0.28
N PRO A 108 -2.13 17.85 -0.89
CA PRO A 108 -2.45 16.61 -1.56
C PRO A 108 -1.50 16.30 -2.71
N ILE A 109 -1.23 15.03 -2.94
CA ILE A 109 -0.60 14.56 -4.18
C ILE A 109 -1.65 14.40 -5.28
N SER A 110 -1.20 14.31 -6.55
CA SER A 110 -2.03 13.80 -7.65
C SER A 110 -1.51 12.44 -8.06
N CYS A 111 -2.37 11.44 -8.13
CA CYS A 111 -1.96 10.09 -8.49
C CYS A 111 -3.05 9.31 -9.22
N TYR A 112 -2.62 8.26 -9.91
CA TYR A 112 -3.46 7.26 -10.53
C TYR A 112 -3.48 5.99 -9.69
N GLU A 113 -4.63 5.34 -9.61
CA GLU A 113 -4.77 4.00 -9.04
C GLU A 113 -5.01 3.01 -10.17
N TYR A 114 -4.24 1.91 -10.18
CA TYR A 114 -4.41 0.79 -11.10
C TYR A 114 -4.14 -0.52 -10.37
N LEU A 115 -5.10 -1.43 -10.39
CA LEU A 115 -5.03 -2.74 -9.72
C LEU A 115 -4.62 -2.66 -8.23
N GLY A 116 -5.20 -1.68 -7.51
CA GLY A 116 -4.94 -1.47 -6.07
C GLY A 116 -3.59 -0.84 -5.73
N ARG A 117 -2.83 -0.39 -6.73
CA ARG A 117 -1.53 0.28 -6.58
C ARG A 117 -1.62 1.73 -7.05
N PHE A 118 -0.83 2.61 -6.42
CA PHE A 118 -0.84 4.03 -6.74
C PHE A 118 0.44 4.47 -7.43
N TYR A 119 0.27 5.34 -8.43
CA TYR A 119 1.33 5.90 -9.27
C TYR A 119 1.23 7.42 -9.25
N VAL A 120 2.24 8.07 -8.71
CA VAL A 120 2.23 9.52 -8.47
C VAL A 120 2.42 10.29 -9.77
N GLN A 121 1.52 11.21 -10.07
CA GLN A 121 1.70 12.20 -11.15
C GLN A 121 2.44 13.43 -10.62
N GLU A 122 2.01 13.93 -9.44
CA GLU A 122 2.64 15.06 -8.78
C GLU A 122 2.79 14.82 -7.28
N GLY A 123 3.97 15.18 -6.73
CA GLY A 123 4.24 15.04 -5.29
C GLY A 123 5.23 13.93 -4.93
N ASN A 124 6.01 13.38 -5.88
CA ASN A 124 6.98 12.30 -5.61
C ASN A 124 7.92 12.60 -4.42
N LYS A 125 8.36 13.86 -4.22
CA LYS A 125 9.22 14.22 -3.07
C LYS A 125 8.46 14.17 -1.74
N ARG A 126 7.16 14.58 -1.73
CA ARG A 126 6.28 14.45 -0.54
C ARG A 126 6.15 12.98 -0.15
N VAL A 127 5.87 12.12 -1.13
CA VAL A 127 5.81 10.66 -0.92
C VAL A 127 7.16 10.13 -0.42
N SER A 128 8.28 10.59 -0.97
CA SER A 128 9.62 10.18 -0.54
C SER A 128 9.87 10.49 0.95
N VAL A 129 9.58 11.72 1.38
CA VAL A 129 9.71 12.13 2.79
C VAL A 129 8.80 11.29 3.69
N LEU A 130 7.52 11.15 3.33
CA LEU A 130 6.57 10.41 4.14
C LEU A 130 6.85 8.91 4.21
N LYS A 131 7.38 8.31 3.12
CA LYS A 131 7.88 6.92 3.16
C LYS A 131 9.11 6.78 4.07
N TYR A 132 9.98 7.76 4.08
CA TYR A 132 11.15 7.76 4.96
C TYR A 132 10.76 7.79 6.45
N PHE A 133 9.70 8.53 6.79
CA PHE A 133 9.16 8.61 8.15
C PHE A 133 8.07 7.58 8.44
N GLU A 134 7.86 6.60 7.55
CA GLU A 134 6.89 5.50 7.73
C GLU A 134 5.46 6.00 8.01
N ALA A 135 5.06 7.13 7.40
CA ALA A 135 3.71 7.63 7.51
C ALA A 135 2.69 6.63 6.94
N ALA A 136 1.50 6.56 7.53
CA ALA A 136 0.47 5.62 7.12
C ALA A 136 -0.21 6.03 5.81
N THR A 137 -0.56 7.31 5.68
CA THR A 137 -1.31 7.84 4.53
C THR A 137 -0.79 9.21 4.09
N ILE A 138 -1.21 9.62 2.90
CA ILE A 138 -1.07 10.98 2.38
C ILE A 138 -2.38 11.39 1.67
N PRO A 139 -2.91 12.62 1.86
CA PRO A 139 -4.04 13.08 1.09
C PRO A 139 -3.68 13.14 -0.40
N GLY A 140 -4.57 12.66 -1.27
CA GLY A 140 -4.33 12.66 -2.71
C GLY A 140 -5.60 12.74 -3.53
N TYR A 141 -5.52 13.51 -4.63
CA TYR A 141 -6.52 13.45 -5.70
C TYR A 141 -6.22 12.25 -6.57
N VAL A 142 -7.17 11.32 -6.63
CA VAL A 142 -6.97 10.02 -7.27
C VAL A 142 -7.88 9.85 -8.46
N ILE A 143 -7.29 9.40 -9.57
CA ILE A 143 -7.99 8.88 -10.75
C ILE A 143 -7.75 7.37 -10.79
N ARG A 144 -8.81 6.57 -10.70
CA ARG A 144 -8.77 5.12 -10.87
C ARG A 144 -8.83 4.77 -12.34
N ILE A 145 -7.87 4.00 -12.82
CA ILE A 145 -7.90 3.39 -14.15
C ILE A 145 -8.51 2.00 -14.02
N LEU A 146 -9.61 1.77 -14.74
CA LEU A 146 -10.24 0.47 -14.79
C LEU A 146 -9.56 -0.40 -15.86
N PRO A 147 -9.08 -1.62 -15.55
CA PRO A 147 -8.58 -2.54 -16.56
C PRO A 147 -9.73 -3.03 -17.44
N VAL A 148 -9.43 -3.45 -18.66
CA VAL A 148 -10.41 -4.21 -19.47
C VAL A 148 -10.74 -5.50 -18.71
N TYR A 149 -12.04 -5.79 -18.60
CA TYR A 149 -12.47 -7.01 -17.93
C TYR A 149 -11.99 -8.25 -18.69
N THR A 150 -11.30 -9.12 -17.98
CA THR A 150 -10.93 -10.47 -18.40
C THR A 150 -11.32 -11.47 -17.31
N PRO A 151 -11.62 -12.73 -17.65
CA PRO A 151 -12.03 -13.73 -16.66
C PRO A 151 -10.86 -14.28 -15.85
N THR A 152 -9.76 -13.54 -15.72
CA THR A 152 -8.64 -13.91 -14.85
C THR A 152 -8.99 -13.63 -13.39
N THR A 153 -8.49 -14.45 -12.49
CA THR A 153 -8.72 -14.32 -11.04
C THR A 153 -8.35 -12.92 -10.53
N GLU A 154 -7.21 -12.39 -10.98
CA GLU A 154 -6.74 -11.04 -10.59
C GLU A 154 -7.76 -9.95 -10.95
N ILE A 155 -8.25 -9.96 -12.18
CA ILE A 155 -9.22 -8.96 -12.67
C ILE A 155 -10.58 -9.13 -11.98
N GLN A 156 -11.01 -10.36 -11.74
CA GLN A 156 -12.25 -10.64 -10.99
C GLN A 156 -12.15 -10.11 -9.56
N CYS A 157 -11.06 -10.39 -8.84
CA CYS A 157 -10.82 -9.87 -7.48
C CYS A 157 -10.76 -8.35 -7.46
N TYR A 158 -10.10 -7.74 -8.47
CA TYR A 158 -10.02 -6.29 -8.55
C TYR A 158 -11.40 -5.64 -8.78
N TYR A 159 -12.23 -6.18 -9.67
CA TYR A 159 -13.58 -5.67 -9.88
C TYR A 159 -14.49 -5.90 -8.66
N GLU A 160 -14.29 -6.99 -7.94
CA GLU A 160 -14.95 -7.20 -6.64
C GLU A 160 -14.51 -6.12 -5.64
N PHE A 161 -13.22 -5.83 -5.53
CA PHE A 161 -12.70 -4.71 -4.74
C PHE A 161 -13.33 -3.37 -5.17
N VAL A 162 -13.38 -3.06 -6.45
CA VAL A 162 -14.00 -1.82 -6.98
C VAL A 162 -15.46 -1.70 -6.56
N HIS A 163 -16.21 -2.82 -6.56
CA HIS A 163 -17.60 -2.87 -6.10
C HIS A 163 -17.73 -2.63 -4.60
N TYR A 164 -16.85 -3.23 -3.77
CA TYR A 164 -16.91 -3.14 -2.31
C TYR A 164 -16.21 -1.92 -1.72
N TYR A 165 -15.29 -1.29 -2.43
CA TYR A 165 -14.60 -0.09 -1.95
C TYR A 165 -15.55 1.06 -1.55
N PRO A 166 -16.63 1.39 -2.27
CA PRO A 166 -17.60 2.39 -1.81
C PRO A 166 -18.22 2.08 -0.46
N LEU A 167 -18.38 0.80 -0.12
CA LEU A 167 -18.96 0.34 1.15
C LEU A 167 -17.94 0.44 2.30
N THR A 168 -16.72 -0.01 2.08
CA THR A 168 -15.69 -0.14 3.12
C THR A 168 -14.75 1.05 3.22
N LYS A 169 -14.43 1.71 2.08
CA LYS A 169 -13.38 2.76 1.95
C LYS A 169 -11.99 2.30 2.37
N LEU A 170 -11.70 1.00 2.37
CA LEU A 170 -10.44 0.42 2.81
C LEU A 170 -9.65 -0.14 1.62
N TYR A 171 -8.46 0.38 1.38
CA TYR A 171 -7.52 -0.13 0.38
C TYR A 171 -6.68 -1.31 0.84
N GLN A 172 -6.66 -1.60 2.13
CA GLN A 172 -5.92 -2.71 2.73
C GLN A 172 -6.53 -4.08 2.38
N LEU A 173 -7.82 -4.08 2.02
CA LEU A 173 -8.57 -5.29 1.70
C LEU A 173 -8.39 -5.68 0.23
N LEU A 174 -7.28 -6.27 -0.09
CA LEU A 174 -7.00 -6.87 -1.39
C LEU A 174 -6.97 -8.39 -1.25
N PHE A 175 -7.90 -9.06 -1.90
CA PHE A 175 -8.02 -10.51 -1.89
C PHE A 175 -7.47 -11.13 -3.18
N THR A 176 -7.01 -12.38 -3.08
CA THR A 176 -6.54 -13.16 -4.23
C THR A 176 -7.60 -14.13 -4.77
N GLN A 177 -8.72 -14.27 -4.04
CA GLN A 177 -9.80 -15.18 -4.42
C GLN A 177 -11.13 -14.42 -4.58
N PRO A 178 -11.85 -14.60 -5.70
CA PRO A 178 -13.18 -14.02 -5.90
C PRO A 178 -14.17 -14.51 -4.82
N GLY A 179 -15.14 -13.68 -4.46
CA GLY A 179 -16.14 -13.97 -3.44
C GLY A 179 -15.61 -13.80 -2.00
N SER A 180 -14.45 -13.17 -1.83
CA SER A 180 -13.84 -12.98 -0.51
C SER A 180 -14.47 -11.81 0.26
N PHE A 181 -14.89 -10.74 -0.40
CA PHE A 181 -15.57 -9.62 0.28
C PHE A 181 -16.90 -9.99 0.93
N PRO A 182 -17.83 -10.71 0.25
CA PRO A 182 -19.04 -11.20 0.91
C PRO A 182 -18.74 -12.10 2.12
N LYS A 183 -17.71 -12.94 2.03
CA LYS A 183 -17.27 -13.79 3.15
C LYS A 183 -16.76 -12.97 4.34
N LEU A 184 -16.03 -11.86 4.06
CA LEU A 184 -15.58 -10.95 5.11
C LEU A 184 -16.77 -10.27 5.78
N GLN A 185 -17.72 -9.70 5.00
CA GLN A 185 -18.92 -9.08 5.55
C GLN A 185 -19.66 -10.06 6.47
N ALA A 186 -19.93 -11.28 6.01
CA ALA A 186 -20.58 -12.31 6.79
C ALA A 186 -19.81 -12.70 8.06
N ALA A 187 -18.48 -12.82 7.98
CA ALA A 187 -17.63 -13.15 9.13
C ALA A 187 -17.61 -12.05 10.20
N LEU A 188 -17.87 -10.81 9.79
CA LEU A 188 -18.03 -9.65 10.70
C LEU A 188 -19.48 -9.47 11.21
N GLY A 189 -20.42 -10.28 10.73
CA GLY A 189 -21.83 -10.18 11.08
C GLY A 189 -22.59 -9.11 10.31
N TYR A 190 -22.08 -8.68 9.14
CA TYR A 190 -22.71 -7.67 8.30
C TYR A 190 -23.43 -8.31 7.10
N GLU A 191 -24.48 -7.62 6.63
CA GLU A 191 -25.09 -7.92 5.34
C GLU A 191 -24.14 -7.58 4.20
N THR A 192 -24.33 -8.19 3.02
CA THR A 192 -23.41 -8.08 1.90
C THR A 192 -23.23 -6.64 1.39
N ASP A 193 -24.27 -5.82 1.47
CA ASP A 193 -24.32 -4.43 1.02
C ASP A 193 -24.16 -3.42 2.18
N HIS A 194 -23.81 -3.88 3.38
CA HIS A 194 -23.61 -3.01 4.53
C HIS A 194 -22.55 -1.94 4.25
N VAL A 195 -22.94 -0.68 4.42
CA VAL A 195 -22.02 0.47 4.31
C VAL A 195 -21.39 0.72 5.67
N TRP A 196 -20.10 0.57 5.76
CA TRP A 196 -19.36 0.72 7.02
C TRP A 196 -19.37 2.17 7.50
N THR A 197 -19.73 2.36 8.74
CA THR A 197 -19.61 3.64 9.45
C THR A 197 -18.14 4.02 9.65
N ASN A 198 -17.88 5.27 10.01
CA ASN A 198 -16.50 5.71 10.32
C ASN A 198 -15.91 4.97 11.53
N ASP A 199 -16.75 4.60 12.51
CA ASP A 199 -16.31 3.87 13.70
C ASP A 199 -15.95 2.43 13.36
N GLU A 200 -16.76 1.75 12.57
CA GLU A 200 -16.49 0.39 12.08
C GLU A 200 -15.19 0.36 11.25
N ARG A 201 -15.00 1.34 10.36
CA ARG A 201 -13.76 1.45 9.57
C ARG A 201 -12.53 1.63 10.46
N ARG A 202 -12.60 2.55 11.44
CA ARG A 202 -11.47 2.80 12.36
C ARG A 202 -11.18 1.58 13.22
N HIS A 203 -12.22 0.94 13.75
CA HIS A 203 -12.07 -0.28 14.55
C HIS A 203 -11.45 -1.40 13.73
N PHE A 204 -11.99 -1.65 12.54
CA PHE A 204 -11.45 -2.67 11.63
C PHE A 204 -10.01 -2.36 11.22
N ALA A 205 -9.70 -1.14 10.78
CA ALA A 205 -8.37 -0.76 10.35
C ALA A 205 -7.33 -0.95 11.47
N SER A 206 -7.67 -0.58 12.72
CA SER A 206 -6.80 -0.78 13.87
C SER A 206 -6.56 -2.27 14.18
N ALA A 207 -7.62 -3.07 14.15
CA ALA A 207 -7.51 -4.51 14.37
C ALA A 207 -6.74 -5.20 13.23
N PHE A 208 -7.03 -4.83 11.98
CA PHE A 208 -6.36 -5.37 10.80
C PHE A 208 -4.87 -5.03 10.78
N TYR A 209 -4.49 -3.81 11.14
CA TYR A 209 -3.08 -3.43 11.28
C TYR A 209 -2.33 -4.31 12.30
N ARG A 210 -2.96 -4.64 13.45
CA ARG A 210 -2.38 -5.58 14.42
C ARG A 210 -2.21 -6.97 13.83
N PHE A 211 -3.23 -7.45 13.11
CA PHE A 211 -3.20 -8.76 12.43
C PHE A 211 -2.09 -8.80 11.38
N GLU A 212 -2.02 -7.79 10.51
CA GLU A 212 -1.02 -7.67 9.45
C GLU A 212 0.40 -7.64 10.02
N ASN A 213 0.66 -6.91 11.10
CA ASN A 213 1.95 -6.92 11.76
C ASN A 213 2.33 -8.30 12.33
N ALA A 214 1.36 -9.04 12.87
CA ALA A 214 1.58 -10.41 13.34
C ALA A 214 1.82 -11.38 12.18
N PHE A 215 1.09 -11.24 11.08
CA PHE A 215 1.27 -12.00 9.84
C PHE A 215 2.64 -11.76 9.20
N ARG A 216 3.09 -10.48 9.15
CA ARG A 216 4.41 -10.09 8.64
C ARG A 216 5.56 -10.70 9.47
N LYS A 217 5.42 -10.80 10.79
CA LYS A 217 6.41 -11.48 11.66
C LYS A 217 6.59 -12.96 11.37
N LEU A 218 5.61 -13.58 10.73
CA LEU A 218 5.66 -14.97 10.27
C LEU A 218 6.15 -15.09 8.81
N GLU A 219 6.72 -14.01 8.27
CA GLU A 219 7.14 -13.93 6.85
C GLU A 219 5.95 -14.12 5.88
N GLY A 220 4.75 -13.75 6.30
CA GLY A 220 3.54 -13.89 5.51
C GLY A 220 3.59 -13.17 4.16
N GLU A 221 4.38 -12.09 4.05
CA GLU A 221 4.59 -11.35 2.79
C GLU A 221 5.30 -12.18 1.71
N THR A 222 5.91 -13.32 2.07
CA THR A 222 6.53 -14.24 1.10
C THR A 222 5.53 -15.19 0.46
N LEU A 223 4.29 -15.23 0.99
CA LEU A 223 3.22 -16.07 0.46
C LEU A 223 2.52 -15.40 -0.72
N ALA A 224 1.87 -16.20 -1.56
CA ALA A 224 0.99 -15.69 -2.60
C ALA A 224 -0.32 -15.11 -2.03
N ALA A 225 -0.75 -15.57 -0.84
CA ALA A 225 -1.91 -15.07 -0.13
C ALA A 225 -1.62 -13.69 0.52
N THR A 226 -2.58 -12.79 0.46
CA THR A 226 -2.48 -11.48 1.14
C THR A 226 -2.79 -11.58 2.63
N SER A 227 -2.51 -10.52 3.39
CA SER A 227 -2.95 -10.41 4.80
C SER A 227 -4.48 -10.45 4.94
N ALA A 228 -5.22 -9.97 3.93
CA ALA A 228 -6.69 -10.05 3.91
C ALA A 228 -7.17 -11.50 3.70
N ASP A 229 -6.54 -12.26 2.81
CA ASP A 229 -6.82 -13.70 2.64
C ASP A 229 -6.53 -14.48 3.93
N ALA A 230 -5.38 -14.20 4.56
CA ALA A 230 -5.00 -14.82 5.82
C ALA A 230 -6.01 -14.51 6.94
N LEU A 231 -6.51 -13.26 7.00
CA LEU A 231 -7.56 -12.89 7.94
C LEU A 231 -8.83 -13.71 7.73
N LEU A 232 -9.28 -13.91 6.48
CA LEU A 232 -10.47 -14.72 6.20
C LEU A 232 -10.29 -16.19 6.65
N VAL A 233 -9.12 -16.77 6.47
CA VAL A 233 -8.83 -18.11 6.98
C VAL A 233 -8.89 -18.13 8.51
N TRP A 234 -8.26 -17.15 9.15
CA TRP A 234 -8.24 -17.03 10.61
C TRP A 234 -9.63 -16.85 11.20
N LEU A 235 -10.50 -16.05 10.55
CA LEU A 235 -11.89 -15.82 10.97
C LEU A 235 -12.79 -17.07 10.92
N ARG A 236 -12.37 -18.15 10.27
CA ARG A 236 -13.10 -19.45 10.33
C ARG A 236 -12.99 -20.10 11.69
N VAL A 237 -11.96 -19.76 12.47
CA VAL A 237 -11.64 -20.39 13.77
C VAL A 237 -11.84 -19.41 14.92
N PHE A 238 -11.52 -18.14 14.72
CA PHE A 238 -11.52 -17.12 15.77
C PHE A 238 -12.47 -15.97 15.41
N PRO A 239 -13.27 -15.47 16.36
CA PRO A 239 -14.08 -14.28 16.11
C PRO A 239 -13.21 -13.02 16.00
N PHE A 240 -13.65 -12.05 15.22
CA PHE A 240 -12.90 -10.83 14.94
C PHE A 240 -12.48 -10.04 16.20
N SER A 241 -13.35 -10.01 17.24
CA SER A 241 -13.05 -9.32 18.50
C SER A 241 -11.75 -9.79 19.18
N ARG A 242 -11.37 -11.07 18.98
CA ARG A 242 -10.15 -11.63 19.56
C ARG A 242 -8.87 -10.94 19.13
N ILE A 243 -8.85 -10.30 17.95
CA ILE A 243 -7.67 -9.57 17.48
C ILE A 243 -7.30 -8.45 18.47
N CYS A 244 -8.29 -7.75 19.03
CA CYS A 244 -8.07 -6.66 19.98
C CYS A 244 -7.79 -7.15 21.40
N GLU A 245 -8.29 -8.33 21.78
CA GLU A 245 -8.14 -8.92 23.11
C GLU A 245 -6.79 -9.60 23.32
N MET A 246 -6.24 -10.21 22.25
CA MET A 246 -4.98 -10.95 22.30
C MET A 246 -3.78 -10.01 22.43
N SER A 247 -2.75 -10.42 23.16
CA SER A 247 -1.42 -9.84 23.07
C SER A 247 -0.80 -10.11 21.68
N ALA A 248 0.24 -9.37 21.31
CA ALA A 248 0.92 -9.57 20.03
C ALA A 248 1.47 -11.00 19.84
N SER A 249 1.95 -11.64 20.92
CA SER A 249 2.47 -13.01 20.90
C SER A 249 1.35 -14.06 20.78
N GLU A 250 0.21 -13.83 21.40
CA GLU A 250 -0.95 -14.71 21.29
C GLU A 250 -1.54 -14.63 19.89
N LEU A 251 -1.68 -13.42 19.34
CA LEU A 251 -2.17 -13.22 17.97
C LEU A 251 -1.25 -13.91 16.96
N THR A 252 0.08 -13.77 17.08
CA THR A 252 1.04 -14.46 16.20
C THR A 252 0.88 -15.98 16.29
N ARG A 253 0.72 -16.54 17.51
CA ARG A 253 0.50 -17.99 17.69
C ARG A 253 -0.85 -18.46 17.12
N SER A 254 -1.91 -17.65 17.24
CA SER A 254 -3.21 -17.98 16.66
C SER A 254 -3.18 -18.00 15.13
N ILE A 255 -2.44 -17.06 14.49
CA ILE A 255 -2.21 -17.10 13.04
C ILE A 255 -1.39 -18.35 12.65
N GLN A 256 -0.37 -18.68 13.45
CA GLN A 256 0.45 -19.86 13.22
C GLN A 256 -0.34 -21.16 13.30
N SER A 257 -1.40 -21.23 14.12
CA SER A 257 -2.26 -22.40 14.21
C SER A 257 -3.06 -22.71 12.93
N VAL A 258 -3.31 -21.69 12.09
CA VAL A 258 -4.00 -21.82 10.79
C VAL A 258 -3.06 -21.63 9.60
N TRP A 259 -1.73 -21.68 9.84
CA TRP A 259 -0.71 -21.33 8.84
C TRP A 259 -0.72 -22.24 7.61
N GLN A 260 -1.01 -23.53 7.78
CA GLN A 260 -1.07 -24.47 6.66
C GLN A 260 -2.26 -24.16 5.73
N ASP A 261 -3.39 -23.78 6.30
CA ASP A 261 -4.59 -23.39 5.52
C ASP A 261 -4.33 -22.09 4.74
N ILE A 262 -3.59 -21.14 5.33
CA ILE A 262 -3.17 -19.91 4.62
C ILE A 262 -2.24 -20.23 3.45
N LYS A 263 -1.25 -21.11 3.66
CA LYS A 263 -0.33 -21.53 2.60
C LYS A 263 -1.04 -22.22 1.44
N SER A 264 -2.07 -23.01 1.74
CA SER A 264 -2.82 -23.75 0.71
C SER A 264 -3.62 -22.83 -0.24
N LEU A 265 -3.93 -21.58 0.16
CA LEU A 265 -4.60 -20.62 -0.74
C LEU A 265 -3.74 -20.24 -1.95
N GLY A 266 -2.41 -20.22 -1.81
CA GLY A 266 -1.48 -19.86 -2.88
C GLY A 266 -1.04 -21.04 -3.76
N SER A 267 -1.39 -22.28 -3.38
CA SER A 267 -1.00 -23.48 -4.10
C SER A 267 -2.13 -24.11 -4.93
N ALA A 268 -3.30 -23.48 -4.97
CA ALA A 268 -4.35 -23.91 -5.89
C ALA A 268 -3.95 -23.48 -7.30
N ASP A 269 -3.50 -24.46 -8.12
CA ASP A 269 -3.36 -24.29 -9.56
C ASP A 269 -4.68 -23.72 -10.12
N PRO A 270 -4.62 -22.76 -11.04
CA PRO A 270 -5.83 -22.32 -11.74
C PRO A 270 -6.34 -23.51 -12.56
N ILE A 271 -7.53 -24.01 -12.19
CA ILE A 271 -8.28 -25.01 -12.97
C ILE A 271 -8.73 -24.38 -14.29
#